data_9ce23614efbb8b62b92fd4519438e08a
#
_entry.id   9ce23614efbb8b62b92fd4519438e08a
#
_cell.length_a   1.000
_cell.length_b   1.000
_cell.length_c   1.000
_cell.angle_alpha   90.00
_cell.angle_beta   90.00
_cell.angle_gamma   90.00
#
_symmetry.space_group_name_H-M   'P 1'
#
loop_
_entity.id
_entity.type
_entity.pdbx_description
1 polymer ?
#
loop_
_entity_poly.entity_id
_entity_poly.type
_entity_poly.pdbx_seq_one_letter_code
_entity_poly.pdbx_strand_id
1 'polypeptide(L)'
;MANNMTTDQWVNGELTKKEYGYYIEGEDECVLYHHEHEGIKKSVELLCKEYKFESVLEFGFGLGWTATEFQKQGVKRHVIIEPNKGIYEAALEWNKNYNAEILNMFSWDYEPKEKFDLVYDDILEFGNTSDRHHEYINKFKDQWYARCMQWKCFYKNTITKDPYIDYKVGETEYRQVIQKL
;
A
#
# COMPACT_ATOMS: atom_id res chain seq x y z
N MET A 1 -16.52 8.59 -9.65
CA MET A 1 -17.44 9.33 -8.73
C MET A 1 -16.64 9.60 -7.48
N ALA A 2 -16.66 10.82 -6.94
CA ALA A 2 -15.94 11.09 -5.70
C ALA A 2 -16.58 10.26 -4.58
N ASN A 3 -15.81 9.41 -3.95
CA ASN A 3 -16.23 8.61 -2.83
C ASN A 3 -16.62 9.56 -1.68
N ASN A 4 -17.86 9.49 -1.22
CA ASN A 4 -18.39 10.36 -0.16
C ASN A 4 -18.01 9.87 1.25
N MET A 5 -17.20 8.82 1.34
CA MET A 5 -16.74 8.28 2.62
C MET A 5 -15.97 9.34 3.42
N THR A 6 -16.26 9.44 4.70
CA THR A 6 -15.55 10.31 5.62
C THR A 6 -14.38 9.57 6.27
N THR A 7 -13.43 10.32 6.83
CA THR A 7 -12.32 9.73 7.60
C THR A 7 -12.81 8.93 8.81
N ASP A 8 -13.90 9.34 9.45
CA ASP A 8 -14.49 8.63 10.58
C ASP A 8 -15.13 7.29 10.15
N GLN A 9 -15.82 7.27 9.03
CA GLN A 9 -16.36 6.03 8.43
C GLN A 9 -15.23 5.06 8.07
N TRP A 10 -14.12 5.55 7.50
CA TRP A 10 -12.96 4.72 7.23
C TRP A 10 -12.34 4.15 8.51
N VAL A 11 -12.05 5.00 9.50
CA VAL A 11 -11.37 4.61 10.74
C VAL A 11 -12.15 3.58 11.55
N ASN A 12 -13.48 3.68 11.58
CA ASN A 12 -14.34 2.86 12.42
C ASN A 12 -15.16 1.82 11.65
N GLY A 13 -15.14 1.83 10.32
CA GLY A 13 -15.91 0.91 9.50
C GLY A 13 -15.35 -0.51 9.51
N GLU A 14 -16.23 -1.49 9.57
CA GLU A 14 -15.85 -2.90 9.50
C GLU A 14 -15.63 -3.34 8.05
N LEU A 15 -14.60 -4.16 7.84
CA LEU A 15 -14.32 -4.75 6.55
C LEU A 15 -15.23 -5.97 6.33
N THR A 16 -16.08 -5.89 5.32
CA THR A 16 -17.01 -6.96 4.96
C THR A 16 -16.59 -7.62 3.65
N LYS A 17 -16.47 -8.95 3.66
CA LYS A 17 -16.18 -9.74 2.46
C LYS A 17 -17.45 -9.91 1.62
N LYS A 18 -17.38 -9.54 0.33
CA LYS A 18 -18.41 -9.79 -0.67
C LYS A 18 -17.86 -10.62 -1.84
N GLU A 19 -18.64 -10.85 -2.87
CA GLU A 19 -18.30 -11.72 -4.02
C GLU A 19 -16.97 -11.34 -4.69
N TYR A 20 -16.73 -10.06 -4.93
CA TYR A 20 -15.58 -9.60 -5.71
C TYR A 20 -14.42 -9.07 -4.87
N GLY A 21 -14.62 -8.82 -3.57
CA GLY A 21 -13.59 -8.22 -2.72
C GLY A 21 -14.07 -7.89 -1.32
N TYR A 22 -13.40 -6.92 -0.73
CA TYR A 22 -13.68 -6.42 0.61
C TYR A 22 -14.16 -4.97 0.53
N TYR A 23 -15.13 -4.64 1.36
CA TYR A 23 -15.84 -3.36 1.39
C TYR A 23 -15.91 -2.87 2.83
N ILE A 24 -15.91 -1.56 3.04
CA ILE A 24 -16.30 -0.99 4.32
C ILE A 24 -17.83 -1.11 4.45
N GLU A 25 -18.30 -1.51 5.61
CA GLU A 25 -19.73 -1.65 5.86
C GLU A 25 -20.49 -0.36 5.54
N GLY A 26 -21.58 -0.49 4.77
CA GLY A 26 -22.37 0.65 4.30
C GLY A 26 -21.85 1.34 3.05
N GLU A 27 -20.68 0.96 2.53
CA GLU A 27 -20.10 1.51 1.31
C GLU A 27 -20.23 0.52 0.13
N ASP A 28 -20.41 1.07 -1.07
CA ASP A 28 -20.51 0.28 -2.31
C ASP A 28 -19.16 0.12 -3.03
N GLU A 29 -18.15 0.88 -2.61
CA GLU A 29 -16.82 0.83 -3.22
C GLU A 29 -15.96 -0.28 -2.63
N CYS A 30 -15.38 -1.09 -3.51
CA CYS A 30 -14.48 -2.16 -3.11
C CYS A 30 -13.13 -1.59 -2.68
N VAL A 31 -12.71 -1.93 -1.47
CA VAL A 31 -11.41 -1.52 -0.91
C VAL A 31 -10.29 -2.40 -1.44
N LEU A 32 -10.55 -3.71 -1.59
CA LEU A 32 -9.59 -4.71 -2.04
C LEU A 32 -10.31 -5.77 -2.87
N TYR A 33 -9.87 -5.98 -4.12
CA TYR A 33 -10.41 -7.01 -4.99
C TYR A 33 -9.66 -8.34 -4.81
N HIS A 34 -10.40 -9.45 -4.78
CA HIS A 34 -9.80 -10.79 -4.65
C HIS A 34 -8.78 -11.13 -5.75
N HIS A 35 -8.98 -10.63 -6.96
CA HIS A 35 -8.10 -10.90 -8.09
C HIS A 35 -6.75 -10.15 -8.02
N GLU A 36 -6.61 -9.15 -7.14
CA GLU A 36 -5.37 -8.38 -6.99
C GLU A 36 -4.28 -9.14 -6.26
N HIS A 37 -4.64 -10.16 -5.45
CA HIS A 37 -3.71 -10.90 -4.59
C HIS A 37 -2.47 -11.40 -5.34
N GLU A 38 -2.66 -12.13 -6.45
CA GLU A 38 -1.53 -12.67 -7.22
C GLU A 38 -0.73 -11.56 -7.92
N GLY A 39 -1.40 -10.47 -8.32
CA GLY A 39 -0.75 -9.29 -8.89
C GLY A 39 0.18 -8.61 -7.89
N ILE A 40 -0.33 -8.38 -6.67
CA ILE A 40 0.42 -7.77 -5.57
C ILE A 40 1.64 -8.61 -5.22
N LYS A 41 1.46 -9.90 -4.99
CA LYS A 41 2.53 -10.85 -4.71
C LYS A 41 3.62 -10.79 -5.77
N LYS A 42 3.24 -10.92 -7.04
CA LYS A 42 4.17 -10.89 -8.16
C LYS A 42 4.92 -9.56 -8.27
N SER A 43 4.23 -8.47 -8.03
CA SER A 43 4.78 -7.12 -8.03
C SER A 43 5.90 -6.97 -6.99
N VAL A 44 5.64 -7.35 -5.73
CA VAL A 44 6.63 -7.26 -4.65
C VAL A 44 7.82 -8.20 -4.89
N GLU A 45 7.58 -9.44 -5.35
CA GLU A 45 8.66 -10.37 -5.72
C GLU A 45 9.61 -9.76 -6.76
N LEU A 46 9.07 -9.18 -7.82
CA LEU A 46 9.86 -8.58 -8.90
C LEU A 46 10.59 -7.32 -8.43
N LEU A 47 9.93 -6.50 -7.63
CA LEU A 47 10.49 -5.29 -7.06
C LEU A 47 11.70 -5.61 -6.18
N CYS A 48 11.59 -6.58 -5.29
CA CYS A 48 12.68 -7.01 -4.41
C CYS A 48 13.77 -7.80 -5.13
N LYS A 49 13.46 -8.42 -6.26
CA LYS A 49 14.47 -9.06 -7.13
C LYS A 49 15.34 -8.04 -7.85
N GLU A 50 14.74 -6.95 -8.34
CA GLU A 50 15.42 -5.88 -9.06
C GLU A 50 16.16 -4.94 -8.11
N TYR A 51 15.56 -4.67 -6.96
CA TYR A 51 16.08 -3.76 -5.94
C TYR A 51 16.16 -4.45 -4.59
N LYS A 52 17.26 -4.27 -3.87
CA LYS A 52 17.43 -4.79 -2.51
C LYS A 52 17.01 -3.72 -1.52
N PHE A 53 15.82 -3.84 -0.98
CA PHE A 53 15.33 -2.98 0.09
C PHE A 53 15.57 -3.63 1.45
N GLU A 54 16.25 -2.93 2.36
CA GLU A 54 16.38 -3.34 3.75
C GLU A 54 15.31 -2.69 4.64
N SER A 55 14.82 -1.52 4.23
CA SER A 55 13.81 -0.76 4.97
C SER A 55 12.64 -0.32 4.08
N VAL A 56 11.42 -0.60 4.54
CA VAL A 56 10.17 -0.26 3.84
C VAL A 56 9.22 0.47 4.77
N LEU A 57 8.68 1.58 4.29
CA LEU A 57 7.52 2.26 4.86
C LEU A 57 6.31 1.96 3.99
N GLU A 58 5.32 1.24 4.54
CA GLU A 58 4.10 0.83 3.86
C GLU A 58 2.92 1.66 4.36
N PHE A 59 2.16 2.25 3.45
CA PHE A 59 0.91 2.92 3.75
C PHE A 59 -0.25 2.03 3.32
N GLY A 60 -1.08 1.65 4.30
CA GLY A 60 -2.17 0.70 4.15
C GLY A 60 -1.71 -0.75 4.36
N PHE A 61 -2.30 -1.43 5.32
CA PHE A 61 -2.07 -2.87 5.54
C PHE A 61 -3.02 -3.74 4.72
N GLY A 62 -4.28 -3.32 4.62
CA GLY A 62 -5.33 -4.06 3.95
C GLY A 62 -5.50 -5.47 4.52
N LEU A 63 -5.23 -6.48 3.71
CA LEU A 63 -5.22 -7.89 4.12
C LEU A 63 -3.82 -8.45 4.40
N GLY A 64 -2.80 -7.59 4.43
CA GLY A 64 -1.42 -7.95 4.68
C GLY A 64 -0.74 -8.73 3.56
N TRP A 65 -1.27 -8.68 2.34
CA TRP A 65 -0.66 -9.38 1.20
C TRP A 65 0.70 -8.78 0.85
N THR A 66 0.77 -7.47 0.72
CA THR A 66 2.00 -6.71 0.47
C THR A 66 3.00 -6.91 1.60
N ALA A 67 2.55 -6.67 2.84
CA ALA A 67 3.37 -6.82 4.04
C ALA A 67 3.97 -8.23 4.16
N THR A 68 3.17 -9.26 3.89
CA THR A 68 3.63 -10.66 3.92
C THR A 68 4.73 -10.91 2.90
N GLU A 69 4.58 -10.39 1.68
CA GLU A 69 5.60 -10.60 0.65
C GLU A 69 6.90 -9.85 0.99
N PHE A 70 6.85 -8.60 1.47
CA PHE A 70 8.06 -7.90 1.94
C PHE A 70 8.79 -8.66 3.04
N GLN A 71 8.06 -9.22 4.02
CA GLN A 71 8.66 -10.03 5.09
C GLN A 71 9.30 -11.31 4.53
N LYS A 72 8.68 -12.00 3.58
CA LYS A 72 9.25 -13.17 2.89
C LYS A 72 10.52 -12.82 2.09
N GLN A 73 10.59 -11.63 1.54
CA GLN A 73 11.77 -11.13 0.82
C GLN A 73 12.90 -10.67 1.74
N GLY A 74 12.69 -10.71 3.06
CA GLY A 74 13.72 -10.46 4.07
C GLY A 74 13.94 -8.98 4.39
N VAL A 75 12.94 -8.13 4.22
CA VAL A 75 12.98 -6.74 4.70
C VAL A 75 13.24 -6.73 6.22
N LYS A 76 14.23 -5.95 6.65
CA LYS A 76 14.71 -5.92 8.05
C LYS A 76 13.97 -4.88 8.88
N ARG A 77 13.69 -3.73 8.29
CA ARG A 77 12.97 -2.64 8.92
C ARG A 77 11.66 -2.39 8.14
N HIS A 78 10.54 -2.71 8.73
CA HIS A 78 9.24 -2.57 8.12
C HIS A 78 8.33 -1.75 9.04
N VAL A 79 7.89 -0.59 8.58
CA VAL A 79 6.90 0.25 9.26
C VAL A 79 5.63 0.26 8.43
N ILE A 80 4.50 -0.01 9.07
CA ILE A 80 3.19 -0.09 8.42
C ILE A 80 2.26 0.92 9.09
N ILE A 81 1.67 1.78 8.29
CA ILE A 81 0.72 2.80 8.74
C ILE A 81 -0.68 2.39 8.29
N GLU A 82 -1.59 2.14 9.24
CA GLU A 82 -2.97 1.71 8.97
C GLU A 82 -3.96 2.47 9.84
N PRO A 83 -4.79 3.36 9.28
CA PRO A 83 -5.73 4.15 10.05
C PRO A 83 -7.00 3.41 10.48
N ASN A 84 -7.45 2.39 9.73
CA ASN A 84 -8.65 1.64 10.09
C ASN A 84 -8.39 0.73 11.29
N LYS A 85 -9.21 0.84 12.34
CA LYS A 85 -9.03 0.12 13.61
C LYS A 85 -9.10 -1.39 13.46
N GLY A 86 -10.08 -1.90 12.72
CA GLY A 86 -10.26 -3.34 12.53
C GLY A 86 -9.11 -3.95 11.71
N ILE A 87 -8.65 -3.24 10.68
CA ILE A 87 -7.50 -3.65 9.87
C ILE A 87 -6.21 -3.59 10.71
N TYR A 88 -6.04 -2.56 11.53
CA TYR A 88 -4.91 -2.44 12.45
C TYR A 88 -4.86 -3.60 13.46
N GLU A 89 -6.00 -4.00 14.06
CA GLU A 89 -6.06 -5.15 14.96
C GLU A 89 -5.69 -6.46 14.24
N ALA A 90 -6.17 -6.64 13.01
CA ALA A 90 -5.77 -7.77 12.18
C ALA A 90 -4.26 -7.75 11.85
N ALA A 91 -3.69 -6.57 11.63
CA ALA A 91 -2.26 -6.40 11.40
C ALA A 91 -1.43 -6.75 12.64
N LEU A 92 -1.89 -6.40 13.85
CA LEU A 92 -1.23 -6.81 15.10
C LEU A 92 -1.26 -8.34 15.29
N GLU A 93 -2.36 -9.00 14.92
CA GLU A 93 -2.44 -10.48 14.95
C GLU A 93 -1.48 -11.11 13.95
N TRP A 94 -1.46 -10.61 12.71
CA TRP A 94 -0.50 -11.01 11.68
C TRP A 94 0.95 -10.87 12.16
N ASN A 95 1.28 -9.75 12.83
CA ASN A 95 2.62 -9.43 13.28
C ASN A 95 3.19 -10.35 14.37
N LYS A 96 2.36 -11.21 14.98
CA LYS A 96 2.86 -12.26 15.88
C LYS A 96 3.81 -13.24 15.20
N ASN A 97 3.75 -13.33 13.88
CA ASN A 97 4.60 -14.20 13.08
C ASN A 97 5.73 -13.44 12.34
N TYR A 98 5.77 -12.10 12.48
CA TYR A 98 6.68 -11.24 11.73
C TYR A 98 7.28 -10.17 12.66
N ASN A 99 8.09 -9.27 12.10
CA ASN A 99 8.75 -8.23 12.89
C ASN A 99 8.58 -6.87 12.19
N ALA A 100 7.38 -6.34 12.22
CA ALA A 100 7.07 -5.01 11.71
C ALA A 100 6.67 -4.06 12.85
N GLU A 101 6.89 -2.77 12.67
CA GLU A 101 6.28 -1.74 13.50
C GLU A 101 4.96 -1.33 12.86
N ILE A 102 3.84 -1.46 13.57
CA ILE A 102 2.51 -1.15 13.04
C ILE A 102 1.92 0.01 13.85
N LEU A 103 1.48 1.04 13.14
CA LEU A 103 0.97 2.27 13.73
C LEU A 103 -0.45 2.56 13.26
N ASN A 104 -1.37 2.76 14.22
CA ASN A 104 -2.76 3.11 13.93
C ASN A 104 -2.90 4.63 13.80
N MET A 105 -2.66 5.14 12.62
CA MET A 105 -2.76 6.57 12.27
C MET A 105 -2.88 6.75 10.76
N PHE A 106 -3.20 7.96 10.33
CA PHE A 106 -3.06 8.30 8.91
C PHE A 106 -1.61 8.60 8.54
N SER A 107 -1.26 8.43 7.27
CA SER A 107 0.09 8.71 6.75
C SER A 107 0.57 10.13 7.08
N TRP A 108 -0.29 11.13 6.97
CA TRP A 108 0.05 12.53 7.25
C TRP A 108 0.27 12.88 8.73
N ASP A 109 -0.06 11.98 9.64
CA ASP A 109 0.20 12.11 11.08
C ASP A 109 1.52 11.44 11.50
N TYR A 110 2.15 10.68 10.58
CA TYR A 110 3.44 10.04 10.81
C TYR A 110 4.60 10.95 10.45
N GLU A 111 5.56 11.10 11.34
CA GLU A 111 6.81 11.82 11.08
C GLU A 111 7.98 10.84 11.01
N PRO A 112 8.57 10.61 9.80
CA PRO A 112 9.69 9.70 9.65
C PRO A 112 10.91 10.16 10.45
N LYS A 113 11.45 9.30 11.30
CA LYS A 113 12.66 9.55 12.10
C LYS A 113 13.92 8.99 11.44
N GLU A 114 13.76 8.26 10.37
CA GLU A 114 14.80 7.59 9.60
C GLU A 114 14.48 7.66 8.12
N LYS A 115 15.47 7.41 7.28
CA LYS A 115 15.29 7.34 5.84
C LYS A 115 15.02 5.89 5.43
N PHE A 116 13.97 5.68 4.62
CA PHE A 116 13.59 4.38 4.10
C PHE A 116 14.13 4.14 2.70
N ASP A 117 14.48 2.90 2.37
CA ASP A 117 14.86 2.52 1.01
C ASP A 117 13.66 2.63 0.06
N LEU A 118 12.49 2.23 0.53
CA LEU A 118 11.25 2.24 -0.22
C LEU A 118 10.09 2.77 0.62
N VAL A 119 9.28 3.64 0.02
CA VAL A 119 7.90 3.86 0.42
C VAL A 119 7.00 3.06 -0.52
N TYR A 120 6.20 2.17 0.05
CA TYR A 120 5.17 1.45 -0.67
C TYR A 120 3.81 2.04 -0.33
N ASP A 121 3.19 2.63 -1.34
CA ASP A 121 2.05 3.52 -1.18
C ASP A 121 0.80 2.85 -1.76
N ASP A 122 -0.01 2.29 -0.87
CA ASP A 122 -1.22 1.55 -1.20
C ASP A 122 -2.40 2.04 -0.34
N ILE A 123 -2.80 3.26 -0.58
CA ILE A 123 -3.90 3.88 0.15
C ILE A 123 -5.16 3.99 -0.71
N LEU A 124 -6.30 3.85 -0.06
CA LEU A 124 -7.58 4.23 -0.64
C LEU A 124 -7.75 5.76 -0.52
N GLU A 125 -7.90 6.42 -1.66
CA GLU A 125 -8.13 7.86 -1.72
C GLU A 125 -9.64 8.16 -1.73
N PHE A 126 -10.11 8.94 -0.75
CA PHE A 126 -11.50 9.39 -0.64
C PHE A 126 -11.58 10.81 -0.07
N GLY A 127 -12.59 11.57 -0.47
CA GLY A 127 -12.79 12.95 0.00
C GLY A 127 -11.53 13.80 -0.21
N ASN A 128 -11.01 14.41 0.86
CA ASN A 128 -9.80 15.23 0.85
C ASN A 128 -8.53 14.48 1.33
N THR A 129 -8.61 13.18 1.50
CA THR A 129 -7.46 12.39 1.98
C THR A 129 -6.33 12.35 0.96
N SER A 130 -6.66 12.34 -0.34
CA SER A 130 -5.69 12.42 -1.43
C SER A 130 -4.80 13.65 -1.32
N ASP A 131 -5.39 14.84 -1.17
CA ASP A 131 -4.64 16.10 -1.08
C ASP A 131 -3.69 16.10 0.14
N ARG A 132 -4.21 15.69 1.31
CA ARG A 132 -3.41 15.60 2.55
C ARG A 132 -2.26 14.61 2.43
N HIS A 133 -2.52 13.45 1.81
CA HIS A 133 -1.48 12.45 1.60
C HIS A 133 -0.42 12.95 0.61
N HIS A 134 -0.81 13.58 -0.50
CA HIS A 134 0.13 14.15 -1.46
C HIS A 134 0.97 15.28 -0.86
N GLU A 135 0.39 16.15 -0.03
CA GLU A 135 1.14 17.17 0.72
C GLU A 135 2.18 16.51 1.65
N TYR A 136 1.79 15.45 2.35
CA TYR A 136 2.70 14.66 3.20
C TYR A 136 3.85 14.06 2.40
N ILE A 137 3.55 13.38 1.30
CA ILE A 137 4.57 12.78 0.43
C ILE A 137 5.56 13.84 -0.06
N ASN A 138 5.08 14.99 -0.48
CA ASN A 138 5.93 16.08 -0.94
C ASN A 138 6.79 16.69 0.20
N LYS A 139 6.24 16.79 1.41
CA LYS A 139 6.96 17.29 2.59
C LYS A 139 8.13 16.40 2.97
N PHE A 140 7.96 15.09 2.89
CA PHE A 140 8.94 14.11 3.37
C PHE A 140 9.68 13.38 2.24
N LYS A 141 9.62 13.84 1.00
CA LYS A 141 10.23 13.19 -0.17
C LYS A 141 11.70 12.81 0.00
N ASP A 142 12.45 13.56 0.81
CA ASP A 142 13.87 13.30 1.08
C ASP A 142 14.11 12.19 2.13
N GLN A 143 13.04 11.66 2.73
CA GLN A 143 13.10 10.59 3.75
C GLN A 143 13.04 9.18 3.16
N TRP A 144 13.00 9.03 1.84
CA TRP A 144 13.07 7.74 1.15
C TRP A 144 13.86 7.84 -0.16
N TYR A 145 14.39 6.71 -0.64
CA TYR A 145 15.15 6.64 -1.88
C TYR A 145 14.30 6.30 -3.09
N ALA A 146 13.20 5.59 -2.87
CA ALA A 146 12.25 5.25 -3.93
C ALA A 146 10.82 5.22 -3.39
N ARG A 147 9.86 5.49 -4.25
CA ARG A 147 8.43 5.35 -4.00
C ARG A 147 7.84 4.41 -5.04
N CYS A 148 7.06 3.47 -4.59
CA CYS A 148 6.25 2.62 -5.43
C CYS A 148 4.79 2.79 -5.05
N MET A 149 3.95 3.06 -6.04
CA MET A 149 2.50 3.07 -5.88
C MET A 149 1.98 1.72 -6.36
N GLN A 150 1.32 0.98 -5.46
CA GLN A 150 0.97 -0.39 -5.75
C GLN A 150 0.19 -0.53 -7.04
N TRP A 151 -0.88 0.18 -7.22
CA TRP A 151 -1.90 -0.38 -8.06
C TRP A 151 -2.35 0.48 -9.21
N LYS A 152 -1.67 1.39 -9.58
CA LYS A 152 -2.04 1.78 -10.91
C LYS A 152 -1.50 0.68 -11.80
N CYS A 153 -2.32 -0.40 -11.90
CA CYS A 153 -2.33 -1.25 -13.07
C CYS A 153 -2.39 -0.30 -14.26
N PHE A 154 -1.28 0.29 -14.55
CA PHE A 154 -1.17 1.08 -15.73
C PHE A 154 -1.28 0.05 -16.83
N TYR A 155 -2.35 0.15 -17.59
CA TYR A 155 -2.40 -0.54 -18.86
C TYR A 155 -1.02 -0.36 -19.48
N LYS A 156 -0.46 -1.40 -20.08
CA LYS A 156 0.83 -1.45 -20.75
C LYS A 156 1.19 -0.20 -21.59
N ASN A 157 0.21 0.61 -21.93
CA ASN A 157 0.34 1.82 -22.75
C ASN A 157 0.60 3.10 -21.95
N THR A 158 0.73 3.04 -20.62
CA THR A 158 1.05 4.25 -19.84
C THR A 158 2.49 4.66 -20.13
N ILE A 159 2.65 5.82 -20.71
CA ILE A 159 3.97 6.40 -20.96
C ILE A 159 4.47 7.00 -19.66
N THR A 160 5.62 6.52 -19.18
CA THR A 160 6.30 7.08 -18.01
C THR A 160 7.77 7.29 -18.32
N LYS A 161 8.38 8.29 -17.67
CA LYS A 161 9.84 8.50 -17.70
C LYS A 161 10.53 7.82 -16.53
N ASP A 162 9.78 7.43 -15.52
CA ASP A 162 10.28 6.73 -14.35
C ASP A 162 10.58 5.26 -14.69
N PRO A 163 11.53 4.62 -14.01
CA PRO A 163 11.75 3.18 -14.11
C PRO A 163 10.46 2.41 -13.80
N TYR A 164 10.25 1.32 -14.49
CA TYR A 164 9.08 0.47 -14.29
C TYR A 164 9.41 -1.00 -14.49
N ILE A 165 8.56 -1.85 -13.93
CA ILE A 165 8.59 -3.30 -14.12
C ILE A 165 7.28 -3.70 -14.78
N ASP A 166 7.34 -4.29 -15.97
CA ASP A 166 6.20 -4.93 -16.61
C ASP A 166 6.13 -6.40 -16.19
N TYR A 167 4.94 -6.85 -15.85
CA TYR A 167 4.71 -8.25 -15.49
C TYR A 167 3.30 -8.70 -15.89
N LYS A 168 3.07 -10.02 -15.87
CA LYS A 168 1.82 -10.62 -16.29
C LYS A 168 1.31 -11.59 -15.23
N VAL A 169 0.01 -11.54 -14.95
CA VAL A 169 -0.70 -12.49 -14.10
C VAL A 169 -1.92 -12.99 -14.87
N GLY A 170 -1.95 -14.28 -15.21
CA GLY A 170 -2.94 -14.81 -16.13
C GLY A 170 -2.85 -14.10 -17.49
N GLU A 171 -3.95 -13.53 -17.97
CA GLU A 171 -3.99 -12.75 -19.21
C GLU A 171 -3.80 -11.25 -19.00
N THR A 172 -3.77 -10.77 -17.75
CA THR A 172 -3.65 -9.36 -17.43
C THR A 172 -2.20 -8.92 -17.37
N GLU A 173 -1.90 -7.84 -18.07
CA GLU A 173 -0.58 -7.21 -18.09
C GLU A 173 -0.59 -5.97 -17.17
N TYR A 174 0.42 -5.90 -16.29
CA TYR A 174 0.59 -4.85 -15.29
C TYR A 174 1.91 -4.10 -15.51
N ARG A 175 1.93 -2.84 -15.10
CA ARG A 175 3.14 -2.03 -15.05
C ARG A 175 3.24 -1.37 -13.68
N GLN A 176 4.31 -1.65 -12.96
CA GLN A 176 4.64 -1.01 -11.73
C GLN A 176 5.69 0.08 -11.95
N VAL A 177 5.36 1.30 -11.60
CA VAL A 177 6.26 2.45 -11.75
C VAL A 177 6.99 2.70 -10.43
N ILE A 178 8.31 2.94 -10.54
CA ILE A 178 9.19 3.20 -9.40
C ILE A 178 9.69 4.63 -9.54
N GLN A 179 9.15 5.52 -8.74
CA GLN A 179 9.64 6.90 -8.67
C GLN A 179 10.94 6.92 -7.86
N LYS A 180 12.05 7.26 -8.51
CA LYS A 180 13.29 7.62 -7.81
C LYS A 180 13.19 9.08 -7.44
N LEU A 181 13.36 9.35 -6.18
CA LEU A 181 13.30 10.68 -5.59
C LEU A 181 14.68 11.26 -5.35
#